data_cafaf5cf661b72c1a3b0968f9bb78295
#
_entry.id   cafaf5cf661b72c1a3b0968f9bb78295
#
_cell.length_a   1.000
_cell.length_b   1.000
_cell.length_c   1.000
_cell.angle_alpha   90.00
_cell.angle_beta   90.00
_cell.angle_gamma   90.00
#
_symmetry.space_group_name_H-M   'P 1'
#
loop_
_entity.id
_entity.type
_entity.pdbx_description
1 polymer ?
#
loop_
_entity_poly.entity_id
_entity_poly.type
_entity_poly.pdbx_seq_one_letter_code
_entity_poly.pdbx_strand_id
1 'polypeptide(L)'
;RKIVNVVAEVLKYAILIAGAIFTLLPFLWMILSSLKTSAEITAIPPSLFPKVPQFSNFAEAWKSAPFPRYIFNTLVVTIISTAGVLVTTVLAAYAFARLNFPGKKIMLSLMLATLMIPGEMLIITNFITITKLKWINTYQAMIVPYLASVFYIYLLTQFFSQVPDALYLAAKVDKCNDFKYLIKIMIPINK
;
A
#
# COMPACT_ATOMS: atom_id res chain seq x y z
N ARG A 1 -40.91 -0.79 15.46
CA ARG A 1 -39.74 -1.38 14.78
C ARG A 1 -39.32 -0.58 13.53
N LYS A 2 -40.22 -0.18 12.59
CA LYS A 2 -39.85 0.61 11.39
C LYS A 2 -39.26 1.98 11.74
N ILE A 3 -39.81 2.72 12.71
CA ILE A 3 -39.30 4.04 13.13
C ILE A 3 -37.92 3.92 13.75
N VAL A 4 -37.67 2.91 14.58
CA VAL A 4 -36.36 2.67 15.21
C VAL A 4 -35.28 2.39 14.14
N ASN A 5 -35.63 1.63 13.12
CA ASN A 5 -34.67 1.34 12.00
C ASN A 5 -34.36 2.60 11.19
N VAL A 6 -35.36 3.44 10.90
CA VAL A 6 -35.16 4.72 10.21
C VAL A 6 -34.28 5.67 11.02
N VAL A 7 -34.53 5.81 12.33
CA VAL A 7 -33.70 6.64 13.22
C VAL A 7 -32.26 6.12 13.27
N ALA A 8 -32.08 4.80 13.38
CA ALA A 8 -30.75 4.19 13.38
C ALA A 8 -29.99 4.42 12.04
N GLU A 9 -30.68 4.34 10.90
CA GLU A 9 -30.08 4.66 9.61
C GLU A 9 -29.69 6.12 9.48
N VAL A 10 -30.58 7.04 9.86
CA VAL A 10 -30.29 8.48 9.85
C VAL A 10 -29.08 8.79 10.73
N LEU A 11 -29.02 8.23 11.95
CA LEU A 11 -27.90 8.43 12.87
C LEU A 11 -26.60 7.87 12.29
N LYS A 12 -26.65 6.68 11.68
CA LYS A 12 -25.49 6.07 10.99
C LYS A 12 -24.95 6.99 9.90
N TYR A 13 -25.82 7.48 9.00
CA TYR A 13 -25.38 8.38 7.93
C TYR A 13 -24.92 9.74 8.46
N ALA A 14 -25.52 10.28 9.50
CA ALA A 14 -25.09 11.51 10.14
C ALA A 14 -23.66 11.38 10.70
N ILE A 15 -23.35 10.27 11.39
CA ILE A 15 -22.01 9.98 11.91
C ILE A 15 -21.00 9.80 10.76
N LEU A 16 -21.37 9.08 9.71
CA LEU A 16 -20.50 8.87 8.54
C LEU A 16 -20.18 10.19 7.82
N ILE A 17 -21.19 11.05 7.63
CA ILE A 17 -21.02 12.35 6.99
C ILE A 17 -20.15 13.27 7.86
N ALA A 18 -20.42 13.32 9.17
CA ALA A 18 -19.62 14.11 10.11
C ALA A 18 -18.14 13.64 10.10
N GLY A 19 -17.91 12.33 10.13
CA GLY A 19 -16.58 11.75 10.02
C GLY A 19 -15.91 12.09 8.68
N ALA A 20 -16.65 12.01 7.57
CA ALA A 20 -16.14 12.38 6.25
C ALA A 20 -15.77 13.87 6.17
N ILE A 21 -16.61 14.76 6.68
CA ILE A 21 -16.30 16.19 6.74
C ILE A 21 -15.05 16.43 7.57
N PHE A 22 -14.95 15.81 8.75
CA PHE A 22 -13.80 15.97 9.64
C PHE A 22 -12.49 15.49 8.97
N THR A 23 -12.52 14.36 8.26
CA THR A 23 -11.34 13.83 7.56
C THR A 23 -10.98 14.64 6.32
N LEU A 24 -11.94 15.27 5.64
CA LEU A 24 -11.69 16.10 4.48
C LEU A 24 -11.24 17.54 4.83
N LEU A 25 -11.53 18.01 6.04
CA LEU A 25 -11.23 19.36 6.47
C LEU A 25 -9.75 19.77 6.29
N PRO A 26 -8.75 18.96 6.70
CA PRO A 26 -7.34 19.32 6.48
C PRO A 26 -6.96 19.41 5.00
N PHE A 27 -7.55 18.59 4.13
CA PHE A 27 -7.31 18.67 2.70
C PHE A 27 -7.92 19.91 2.07
N LEU A 28 -9.15 20.26 2.47
CA LEU A 28 -9.78 21.50 2.06
C LEU A 28 -8.97 22.74 2.50
N TRP A 29 -8.51 22.72 3.76
CA TRP A 29 -7.64 23.77 4.27
C TRP A 29 -6.35 23.89 3.46
N MET A 30 -5.70 22.79 3.12
CA MET A 30 -4.50 22.74 2.29
C MET A 30 -4.75 23.36 0.90
N ILE A 31 -5.86 22.96 0.24
CA ILE A 31 -6.24 23.50 -1.09
C ILE A 31 -6.51 25.01 -1.01
N LEU A 32 -7.31 25.45 -0.04
CA LEU A 32 -7.63 26.85 0.14
C LEU A 32 -6.39 27.69 0.49
N SER A 33 -5.51 27.14 1.32
CA SER A 33 -4.26 27.83 1.70
C SER A 33 -3.27 27.92 0.55
N SER A 34 -3.22 26.94 -0.36
CA SER A 34 -2.35 27.01 -1.55
C SER A 34 -2.70 28.16 -2.50
N LEU A 35 -3.93 28.66 -2.43
CA LEU A 35 -4.44 29.79 -3.23
C LEU A 35 -4.33 31.15 -2.53
N LYS A 36 -3.79 31.21 -1.30
CA LYS A 36 -3.66 32.45 -0.52
C LYS A 36 -2.31 33.12 -0.74
N THR A 37 -2.28 34.42 -0.45
CA THR A 37 -1.02 35.18 -0.31
C THR A 37 -0.33 34.80 1.01
N SER A 38 0.99 35.01 1.11
CA SER A 38 1.75 34.76 2.36
C SER A 38 1.19 35.61 3.53
N ALA A 39 0.71 36.81 3.27
CA ALA A 39 0.09 37.69 4.29
C ALA A 39 -1.25 37.07 4.81
N GLU A 40 -2.04 36.48 3.95
CA GLU A 40 -3.31 35.82 4.35
C GLU A 40 -3.09 34.51 5.13
N ILE A 41 -2.02 33.79 4.84
CA ILE A 41 -1.66 32.55 5.56
C ILE A 41 -1.24 32.86 6.99
N THR A 42 -0.51 33.97 7.21
CA THR A 42 0.02 34.39 8.51
C THR A 42 -0.95 35.29 9.30
N ALA A 43 -2.07 35.68 8.71
CA ALA A 43 -3.04 36.58 9.36
C ALA A 43 -3.72 35.90 10.56
N ILE A 44 -3.93 36.69 11.62
CA ILE A 44 -4.66 36.28 12.83
C ILE A 44 -5.87 37.23 13.00
N PRO A 45 -7.11 36.72 12.98
CA PRO A 45 -7.53 35.32 12.76
C PRO A 45 -7.34 34.87 11.31
N PRO A 46 -7.10 33.53 11.09
CA PRO A 46 -6.92 33.02 9.74
C PRO A 46 -8.22 33.08 8.95
N SER A 47 -8.17 33.56 7.71
CA SER A 47 -9.33 33.50 6.81
C SER A 47 -9.56 32.08 6.29
N LEU A 48 -10.80 31.65 6.10
CA LEU A 48 -11.11 30.34 5.49
C LEU A 48 -10.81 30.38 3.97
N PHE A 49 -11.29 31.42 3.28
CA PHE A 49 -11.18 31.54 1.83
C PHE A 49 -10.13 32.59 1.44
N PRO A 50 -9.42 32.40 0.32
CA PRO A 50 -8.54 33.42 -0.25
C PRO A 50 -9.40 34.63 -0.72
N LYS A 51 -8.94 35.84 -0.48
CA LYS A 51 -9.59 37.07 -1.00
C LYS A 51 -9.48 37.13 -2.52
N VAL A 52 -8.31 36.82 -3.03
CA VAL A 52 -8.03 36.73 -4.47
C VAL A 52 -7.20 35.45 -4.69
N PRO A 53 -7.74 34.43 -5.38
CA PRO A 53 -7.02 33.15 -5.60
C PRO A 53 -5.72 33.36 -6.38
N GLN A 54 -4.60 32.94 -5.79
CA GLN A 54 -3.25 33.07 -6.35
C GLN A 54 -2.85 31.77 -7.06
N PHE A 55 -3.26 31.60 -8.33
CA PHE A 55 -2.84 30.43 -9.12
C PHE A 55 -1.36 30.46 -9.49
N SER A 56 -0.71 31.64 -9.44
CA SER A 56 0.72 31.78 -9.63
C SER A 56 1.55 30.97 -8.64
N ASN A 57 1.04 30.72 -7.42
CA ASN A 57 1.72 29.94 -6.40
C ASN A 57 2.12 28.54 -6.90
N PHE A 58 1.29 27.93 -7.73
CA PHE A 58 1.61 26.62 -8.33
C PHE A 58 2.77 26.71 -9.33
N ALA A 59 2.80 27.73 -10.14
CA ALA A 59 3.89 27.95 -11.10
C ALA A 59 5.21 28.28 -10.39
N GLU A 60 5.17 29.05 -9.32
CA GLU A 60 6.33 29.37 -8.49
C GLU A 60 6.84 28.13 -7.76
N ALA A 61 5.94 27.37 -7.13
CA ALA A 61 6.28 26.09 -6.50
C ALA A 61 6.93 25.14 -7.50
N TRP A 62 6.35 25.00 -8.70
CA TRP A 62 6.91 24.12 -9.74
C TRP A 62 8.34 24.51 -10.16
N LYS A 63 8.65 25.80 -10.15
CA LYS A 63 9.99 26.32 -10.48
C LYS A 63 10.97 26.23 -9.31
N SER A 64 10.48 26.18 -8.07
CA SER A 64 11.32 26.21 -6.87
C SER A 64 12.09 24.90 -6.61
N ALA A 65 11.68 23.80 -7.25
CA ALA A 65 12.31 22.49 -7.09
C ALA A 65 12.17 21.66 -8.38
N PRO A 66 13.04 20.67 -8.60
CA PRO A 66 13.00 19.81 -9.79
C PRO A 66 11.87 18.76 -9.69
N PHE A 67 10.60 19.22 -9.60
CA PHE A 67 9.42 18.36 -9.48
C PHE A 67 9.32 17.23 -10.53
N PRO A 68 9.61 17.47 -11.83
CA PRO A 68 9.59 16.40 -12.82
C PRO A 68 10.50 15.23 -12.45
N ARG A 69 11.69 15.52 -11.91
CA ARG A 69 12.62 14.48 -11.44
C ARG A 69 12.08 13.76 -10.21
N TYR A 70 11.48 14.47 -9.28
CA TYR A 70 10.90 13.85 -8.08
C TYR A 70 9.73 12.93 -8.44
N ILE A 71 8.84 13.38 -9.33
CA ILE A 71 7.72 12.59 -9.82
C ILE A 71 8.23 11.34 -10.55
N PHE A 72 9.21 11.49 -11.45
CA PHE A 72 9.82 10.37 -12.16
C PHE A 72 10.44 9.35 -11.19
N ASN A 73 11.23 9.79 -10.23
CA ASN A 73 11.84 8.93 -9.22
C ASN A 73 10.77 8.18 -8.42
N THR A 74 9.72 8.88 -8.00
CA THR A 74 8.60 8.29 -7.25
C THR A 74 7.89 7.23 -8.10
N LEU A 75 7.61 7.51 -9.36
CA LEU A 75 6.98 6.54 -10.27
C LEU A 75 7.84 5.29 -10.46
N VAL A 76 9.15 5.46 -10.69
CA VAL A 76 10.08 4.33 -10.85
C VAL A 76 10.10 3.46 -9.60
N VAL A 77 10.29 4.07 -8.42
CA VAL A 77 10.33 3.34 -7.15
C VAL A 77 8.99 2.63 -6.89
N THR A 78 7.88 3.34 -7.06
CA THR A 78 6.54 2.78 -6.80
C THR A 78 6.23 1.61 -7.73
N ILE A 79 6.45 1.77 -9.04
CA ILE A 79 6.14 0.71 -10.02
C ILE A 79 6.99 -0.52 -9.77
N ILE A 80 8.32 -0.36 -9.59
CA ILE A 80 9.22 -1.51 -9.41
C ILE A 80 8.97 -2.19 -8.06
N SER A 81 8.80 -1.43 -6.98
CA SER A 81 8.52 -2.00 -5.66
C SER A 81 7.18 -2.74 -5.65
N THR A 82 6.13 -2.14 -6.22
CA THR A 82 4.80 -2.77 -6.28
C THR A 82 4.82 -4.05 -7.11
N ALA A 83 5.44 -4.01 -8.31
CA ALA A 83 5.59 -5.20 -9.14
C ALA A 83 6.40 -6.29 -8.43
N GLY A 84 7.51 -5.91 -7.77
CA GLY A 84 8.34 -6.82 -7.00
C GLY A 84 7.58 -7.47 -5.84
N VAL A 85 6.86 -6.68 -5.03
CA VAL A 85 6.02 -7.19 -3.94
C VAL A 85 4.93 -8.12 -4.45
N LEU A 86 4.27 -7.79 -5.56
CA LEU A 86 3.23 -8.65 -6.14
C LEU A 86 3.81 -9.98 -6.59
N VAL A 87 4.93 -9.98 -7.32
CA VAL A 87 5.57 -11.21 -7.79
C VAL A 87 6.02 -12.09 -6.62
N THR A 88 6.74 -11.53 -5.67
CA THR A 88 7.23 -12.29 -4.51
C THR A 88 6.08 -12.81 -3.64
N THR A 89 5.04 -12.00 -3.43
CA THR A 89 3.85 -12.38 -2.66
C THR A 89 3.10 -13.52 -3.33
N VAL A 90 2.82 -13.41 -4.63
CA VAL A 90 2.05 -14.42 -5.38
C VAL A 90 2.81 -15.75 -5.42
N LEU A 91 4.11 -15.73 -5.71
CA LEU A 91 4.93 -16.95 -5.79
C LEU A 91 5.07 -17.62 -4.42
N ALA A 92 5.36 -16.84 -3.38
CA ALA A 92 5.49 -17.37 -2.01
C ALA A 92 4.15 -17.90 -1.49
N ALA A 93 3.06 -17.16 -1.67
CA ALA A 93 1.73 -17.59 -1.25
C ALA A 93 1.30 -18.86 -1.96
N TYR A 94 1.58 -19.00 -3.26
CA TYR A 94 1.32 -20.24 -4.00
C TYR A 94 2.11 -21.41 -3.43
N ALA A 95 3.42 -21.23 -3.17
CA ALA A 95 4.25 -22.24 -2.59
C ALA A 95 3.72 -22.70 -1.21
N PHE A 96 3.37 -21.75 -0.34
CA PHE A 96 2.80 -22.04 0.97
C PHE A 96 1.37 -22.60 0.92
N ALA A 97 0.57 -22.28 -0.08
CA ALA A 97 -0.78 -22.82 -0.18
C ALA A 97 -0.80 -24.25 -0.80
N ARG A 98 -0.04 -24.46 -1.87
CA ARG A 98 -0.19 -25.66 -2.73
C ARG A 98 0.96 -26.64 -2.71
N LEU A 99 2.20 -26.16 -2.59
CA LEU A 99 3.34 -27.06 -2.65
C LEU A 99 3.58 -27.76 -1.30
N ASN A 100 4.01 -29.01 -1.36
CA ASN A 100 4.43 -29.78 -0.22
C ASN A 100 5.96 -29.87 -0.22
N PHE A 101 6.58 -29.23 0.78
CA PHE A 101 8.03 -29.27 0.97
C PHE A 101 8.38 -29.38 2.46
N PRO A 102 9.55 -29.99 2.80
CA PRO A 102 9.97 -30.12 4.18
C PRO A 102 10.19 -28.74 4.82
N GLY A 103 9.78 -28.59 6.09
CA GLY A 103 9.95 -27.33 6.82
C GLY A 103 8.91 -26.24 6.54
N LYS A 104 7.93 -26.46 5.64
CA LYS A 104 6.88 -25.49 5.27
C LYS A 104 6.24 -24.82 6.48
N LYS A 105 5.79 -25.60 7.47
CA LYS A 105 5.14 -25.07 8.68
C LYS A 105 6.10 -24.22 9.52
N ILE A 106 7.35 -24.66 9.66
CA ILE A 106 8.38 -23.96 10.42
C ILE A 106 8.70 -22.63 9.74
N MET A 107 8.90 -22.62 8.42
CA MET A 107 9.16 -21.39 7.66
C MET A 107 8.01 -20.39 7.81
N LEU A 108 6.76 -20.84 7.67
CA LEU A 108 5.61 -19.96 7.82
C LEU A 108 5.51 -19.40 9.24
N SER A 109 5.76 -20.22 10.27
CA SER A 109 5.76 -19.77 11.66
C SER A 109 6.88 -18.76 11.95
N LEU A 110 8.08 -18.97 11.42
CA LEU A 110 9.18 -18.03 11.54
C LEU A 110 8.88 -16.69 10.83
N MET A 111 8.32 -16.75 9.62
CA MET A 111 7.88 -15.56 8.91
C MET A 111 6.85 -14.78 9.73
N LEU A 112 5.83 -15.45 10.28
CA LEU A 112 4.82 -14.80 11.11
C LEU A 112 5.42 -14.21 12.40
N ALA A 113 6.41 -14.87 13.01
CA ALA A 113 7.11 -14.34 14.16
C ALA A 113 7.83 -13.01 13.87
N THR A 114 8.30 -12.81 12.63
CA THR A 114 8.90 -11.51 12.25
C THR A 114 7.92 -10.35 12.25
N LEU A 115 6.61 -10.60 12.09
CA LEU A 115 5.57 -9.55 12.19
C LEU A 115 5.42 -8.98 13.61
N MET A 116 5.91 -9.70 14.61
CA MET A 116 5.90 -9.20 16.00
C MET A 116 6.97 -8.13 16.24
N ILE A 117 7.93 -8.00 15.34
CA ILE A 117 8.99 -6.99 15.42
C ILE A 117 8.48 -5.70 14.76
N PRO A 118 8.30 -4.60 15.50
CA PRO A 118 7.92 -3.32 14.91
C PRO A 118 8.95 -2.88 13.86
N GLY A 119 8.48 -2.48 12.67
CA GLY A 119 9.36 -2.07 11.57
C GLY A 119 10.26 -0.89 11.91
N GLU A 120 9.82 -0.02 12.81
CA GLU A 120 10.55 1.14 13.30
C GLU A 120 11.87 0.76 13.99
N MET A 121 11.92 -0.40 14.67
CA MET A 121 13.14 -0.91 15.32
C MET A 121 14.22 -1.29 14.30
N LEU A 122 13.84 -1.58 13.07
CA LEU A 122 14.75 -1.99 11.99
C LEU A 122 15.34 -0.81 11.22
N ILE A 123 14.89 0.42 11.43
CA ILE A 123 15.31 1.60 10.65
C ILE A 123 16.82 1.80 10.72
N ILE A 124 17.39 1.80 11.93
CA ILE A 124 18.83 2.01 12.14
C ILE A 124 19.64 0.86 11.52
N THR A 125 19.22 -0.38 11.75
CA THR A 125 19.89 -1.56 11.20
C THR A 125 19.86 -1.58 9.68
N ASN A 126 18.72 -1.23 9.08
CA ASN A 126 18.58 -1.09 7.64
C ASN A 126 19.47 0.01 7.08
N PHE A 127 19.54 1.17 7.73
CA PHE A 127 20.43 2.25 7.34
C PHE A 127 21.91 1.82 7.35
N ILE A 128 22.35 1.14 8.41
CA ILE A 128 23.72 0.60 8.52
C ILE A 128 23.99 -0.39 7.36
N THR A 129 23.05 -1.28 7.09
CA THR A 129 23.16 -2.27 6.02
C THR A 129 23.28 -1.62 4.64
N ILE A 130 22.40 -0.65 4.36
CA ILE A 130 22.40 0.13 3.10
C ILE A 130 23.72 0.89 2.95
N THR A 131 24.24 1.47 4.04
CA THR A 131 25.52 2.18 4.05
C THR A 131 26.67 1.24 3.73
N LYS A 132 26.73 0.06 4.36
CA LYS A 132 27.77 -0.96 4.09
C LYS A 132 27.74 -1.46 2.66
N LEU A 133 26.52 -1.58 2.07
CA LEU A 133 26.33 -1.97 0.67
C LEU A 133 26.64 -0.82 -0.31
N LYS A 134 26.94 0.39 0.16
CA LYS A 134 27.15 1.59 -0.64
C LYS A 134 25.93 1.97 -1.51
N TRP A 135 24.71 1.71 -0.98
CA TRP A 135 23.45 1.99 -1.68
C TRP A 135 22.80 3.33 -1.31
N ILE A 136 23.45 4.14 -0.46
CA ILE A 136 22.92 5.47 -0.10
C ILE A 136 22.65 6.28 -1.38
N ASN A 137 21.50 6.95 -1.44
CA ASN A 137 21.02 7.74 -2.57
C ASN A 137 20.85 6.95 -3.89
N THR A 138 20.52 5.65 -3.80
CA THR A 138 20.22 4.81 -4.96
C THR A 138 18.81 4.25 -4.93
N TYR A 139 18.28 3.88 -6.09
CA TYR A 139 16.99 3.20 -6.20
C TYR A 139 16.98 1.85 -5.48
N GLN A 140 18.10 1.12 -5.46
CA GLN A 140 18.21 -0.16 -4.78
C GLN A 140 17.91 -0.02 -3.27
N ALA A 141 18.39 1.05 -2.64
CA ALA A 141 18.10 1.30 -1.23
C ALA A 141 16.61 1.52 -0.94
N MET A 142 15.89 2.08 -1.89
CA MET A 142 14.47 2.38 -1.76
C MET A 142 13.56 1.22 -2.17
N ILE A 143 14.05 0.29 -2.97
CA ILE A 143 13.26 -0.78 -3.56
C ILE A 143 13.52 -2.12 -2.85
N VAL A 144 14.79 -2.53 -2.75
CA VAL A 144 15.15 -3.91 -2.34
C VAL A 144 14.63 -4.29 -0.95
N PRO A 145 14.72 -3.44 0.09
CA PRO A 145 14.21 -3.78 1.43
C PRO A 145 12.69 -4.04 1.49
N TYR A 146 11.95 -3.57 0.50
CA TYR A 146 10.49 -3.62 0.46
C TYR A 146 9.93 -4.58 -0.60
N LEU A 147 10.78 -5.41 -1.24
CA LEU A 147 10.35 -6.35 -2.29
C LEU A 147 9.54 -7.55 -1.76
N ALA A 148 9.50 -7.78 -0.46
CA ALA A 148 8.74 -8.86 0.15
C ALA A 148 8.00 -8.36 1.39
N SER A 149 6.76 -8.80 1.55
CA SER A 149 5.93 -8.50 2.71
C SER A 149 5.35 -9.78 3.28
N VAL A 150 5.74 -10.13 4.49
CA VAL A 150 5.24 -11.30 5.19
C VAL A 150 3.73 -11.21 5.39
N PHE A 151 3.21 -10.03 5.68
CA PHE A 151 1.76 -9.81 5.83
C PHE A 151 0.99 -10.17 4.56
N TYR A 152 1.42 -9.65 3.40
CA TYR A 152 0.75 -9.95 2.13
C TYR A 152 0.91 -11.42 1.72
N ILE A 153 2.09 -12.01 1.95
CA ILE A 153 2.33 -13.44 1.69
C ILE A 153 1.37 -14.29 2.52
N TYR A 154 1.25 -14.02 3.82
CA TYR A 154 0.35 -14.75 4.70
C TYR A 154 -1.12 -14.56 4.28
N LEU A 155 -1.55 -13.32 4.07
CA LEU A 155 -2.92 -13.01 3.67
C LEU A 155 -3.31 -13.75 2.38
N LEU A 156 -2.47 -13.65 1.36
CA LEU A 156 -2.73 -14.31 0.08
C LEU A 156 -2.64 -15.85 0.19
N THR A 157 -1.77 -16.38 1.07
CA THR A 157 -1.74 -17.81 1.37
C THR A 157 -3.08 -18.30 1.92
N GLN A 158 -3.73 -17.50 2.81
CA GLN A 158 -5.05 -17.86 3.33
C GLN A 158 -6.11 -17.90 2.22
N PHE A 159 -6.13 -16.91 1.33
CA PHE A 159 -7.04 -16.91 0.18
C PHE A 159 -6.78 -18.10 -0.77
N PHE A 160 -5.55 -18.34 -1.12
CA PHE A 160 -5.19 -19.47 -1.99
C PHE A 160 -5.49 -20.84 -1.36
N SER A 161 -5.43 -20.96 -0.04
CA SER A 161 -5.77 -22.18 0.67
C SER A 161 -7.27 -22.49 0.69
N GLN A 162 -8.14 -21.49 0.44
CA GLN A 162 -9.59 -21.72 0.37
C GLN A 162 -10.04 -22.32 -0.97
N VAL A 163 -9.20 -22.26 -2.00
CA VAL A 163 -9.51 -22.87 -3.31
C VAL A 163 -9.51 -24.42 -3.16
N PRO A 164 -10.57 -25.14 -3.58
CA PRO A 164 -10.65 -26.59 -3.42
C PRO A 164 -9.51 -27.34 -4.10
N ASP A 165 -8.97 -28.36 -3.42
CA ASP A 165 -7.90 -29.21 -3.96
C ASP A 165 -8.33 -29.97 -5.22
N ALA A 166 -9.63 -30.23 -5.38
CA ALA A 166 -10.19 -30.87 -6.57
C ALA A 166 -9.82 -30.12 -7.87
N LEU A 167 -9.79 -28.77 -7.84
CA LEU A 167 -9.40 -27.98 -9.00
C LEU A 167 -7.91 -28.13 -9.33
N TYR A 168 -7.07 -28.25 -8.31
CA TYR A 168 -5.64 -28.50 -8.51
C TYR A 168 -5.38 -29.88 -9.09
N LEU A 169 -6.06 -30.90 -8.54
CA LEU A 169 -5.95 -32.29 -9.01
C LEU A 169 -6.47 -32.43 -10.45
N ALA A 170 -7.60 -31.82 -10.79
CA ALA A 170 -8.13 -31.83 -12.15
C ALA A 170 -7.14 -31.19 -13.13
N ALA A 171 -6.56 -30.04 -12.78
CA ALA A 171 -5.54 -29.37 -13.59
C ALA A 171 -4.28 -30.25 -13.77
N LYS A 172 -3.91 -31.05 -12.76
CA LYS A 172 -2.77 -32.00 -12.87
C LYS A 172 -3.08 -33.15 -13.82
N VAL A 173 -4.32 -33.66 -13.82
CA VAL A 173 -4.77 -34.68 -14.81
C VAL A 173 -4.65 -34.13 -16.24
N ASP A 174 -4.99 -32.85 -16.44
CA ASP A 174 -4.84 -32.15 -17.71
C ASP A 174 -3.38 -31.75 -18.03
N LYS A 175 -2.39 -32.31 -17.32
CA LYS A 175 -0.96 -32.00 -17.47
C LYS A 175 -0.63 -30.52 -17.34
N CYS A 176 -1.43 -29.76 -16.59
CA CYS A 176 -1.16 -28.36 -16.31
C CYS A 176 0.00 -28.25 -15.31
N ASN A 177 1.05 -27.51 -15.67
CA ASN A 177 2.15 -27.24 -14.74
C ASN A 177 1.73 -26.18 -13.69
N ASP A 178 2.49 -26.11 -12.58
CA ASP A 178 2.18 -25.25 -11.44
C ASP A 178 2.09 -23.77 -11.81
N PHE A 179 2.98 -23.30 -12.68
CA PHE A 179 2.98 -21.91 -13.11
C PHE A 179 1.74 -21.56 -13.97
N LYS A 180 1.36 -22.47 -14.88
CA LYS A 180 0.14 -22.31 -15.69
C LYS A 180 -1.11 -22.37 -14.83
N TYR A 181 -1.14 -23.27 -13.83
CA TYR A 181 -2.23 -23.34 -12.85
C TYR A 181 -2.34 -22.05 -12.06
N LEU A 182 -1.22 -21.52 -11.55
CA LEU A 182 -1.20 -20.27 -10.80
C LEU A 182 -1.81 -19.13 -11.61
N ILE A 183 -1.33 -18.90 -12.86
CA ILE A 183 -1.76 -17.75 -13.66
C ILE A 183 -3.17 -17.91 -14.23
N LYS A 184 -3.53 -19.12 -14.70
CA LYS A 184 -4.79 -19.32 -15.45
C LYS A 184 -5.97 -19.73 -14.58
N ILE A 185 -5.73 -20.26 -13.38
CA ILE A 185 -6.78 -20.79 -12.51
C ILE A 185 -6.77 -20.10 -11.15
N MET A 186 -5.65 -20.17 -10.43
CA MET A 186 -5.59 -19.70 -9.04
C MET A 186 -5.80 -18.17 -8.92
N ILE A 187 -5.08 -17.38 -9.70
CA ILE A 187 -5.22 -15.92 -9.68
C ILE A 187 -6.62 -15.47 -10.14
N PRO A 188 -7.18 -15.97 -11.28
CA PRO A 188 -8.51 -15.55 -11.71
C PRO A 188 -9.66 -15.90 -10.75
N ILE A 189 -9.56 -17.01 -10.03
CA ILE A 189 -10.60 -17.43 -9.05
C ILE A 189 -10.58 -16.52 -7.81
N ASN A 190 -9.43 -15.96 -7.46
CA ASN A 190 -9.27 -15.11 -6.27
C ASN A 190 -9.31 -13.60 -6.58
N LYS A 191 -9.94 -13.22 -7.67
CA LYS A 191 -10.16 -11.80 -8.02
C LYS A 191 -11.21 -11.15 -7.15
#